data_064527ff9b6a2e3781a38e0d2c419cb1
#
_entry.id   064527ff9b6a2e3781a38e0d2c419cb1
#
_cell.length_a   1.000
_cell.length_b   1.000
_cell.length_c   1.000
_cell.angle_alpha   90.00
_cell.angle_beta   90.00
_cell.angle_gamma   90.00
#
_symmetry.space_group_name_H-M   'P 1'
#
loop_
_entity.id
_entity.type
_entity.pdbx_description
1 polymer ?
#
loop_
_entity_poly.entity_id
_entity_poly.type
_entity_poly.pdbx_seq_one_letter_code
_entity_poly.pdbx_strand_id
1 'polypeptide(L)'
;VSFSCTGPIIGFLLVEVSTTGSVIAPAIGMLGFAIALALPFTLFAMFPSWLKSMPKSGGWMNVIKVVLGFLELAFALKFLSVADLAYGWGILDRETFLALWIVIFALLGFYLLGKIKFPHDDDDDKVGVARFFMALISLAFAVYMVPGLWGAPLKAVSAFAPPMNTQDFNLYTNEVHAQFDDYDAGMEYAKRTGKPVMLDFTGYGCVNCRKMEAAVWTDPKVNKLM
;
A
#
# COMPACT_ATOMS: atom_id res chain seq x y z
N VAL A 1 1.54 0.19 -23.09
CA VAL A 1 0.50 0.24 -22.03
C VAL A 1 0.52 -0.99 -21.14
N SER A 2 0.96 -2.15 -21.68
CA SER A 2 0.96 -3.41 -20.92
C SER A 2 2.05 -3.49 -19.81
N PHE A 3 3.16 -2.78 -19.96
CA PHE A 3 4.28 -2.83 -19.02
C PHE A 3 4.07 -2.02 -17.72
N SER A 4 3.29 -0.97 -17.76
CA SER A 4 3.06 -0.11 -16.58
C SER A 4 2.28 -0.80 -15.47
N CYS A 5 1.35 -1.69 -15.82
CA CYS A 5 0.54 -2.43 -14.83
C CYS A 5 1.27 -3.63 -14.23
N THR A 6 2.29 -4.15 -14.92
CA THR A 6 3.03 -5.35 -14.50
C THR A 6 4.27 -5.02 -13.65
N GLY A 7 4.81 -3.80 -13.81
CA GLY A 7 6.01 -3.34 -13.11
C GLY A 7 5.98 -3.54 -11.59
N PRO A 8 4.95 -3.05 -10.88
CA PRO A 8 4.84 -3.19 -9.43
C PRO A 8 4.76 -4.64 -8.96
N ILE A 9 4.06 -5.51 -9.72
CA ILE A 9 3.90 -6.94 -9.39
C ILE A 9 5.23 -7.67 -9.57
N ILE A 10 5.92 -7.42 -10.69
CA ILE A 10 7.23 -8.01 -10.97
C ILE A 10 8.26 -7.52 -9.95
N GLY A 11 8.25 -6.22 -9.63
CA GLY A 11 9.12 -5.65 -8.60
C GLY A 11 8.94 -6.30 -7.23
N PHE A 12 7.70 -6.51 -6.81
CA PHE A 12 7.39 -7.20 -5.55
C PHE A 12 7.90 -8.64 -5.55
N LEU A 13 7.67 -9.40 -6.63
CA LEU A 13 8.15 -10.78 -6.76
C LEU A 13 9.68 -10.88 -6.76
N LEU A 14 10.38 -9.93 -7.40
CA LEU A 14 11.84 -9.88 -7.40
C LEU A 14 12.42 -9.57 -6.01
N VAL A 15 11.78 -8.68 -5.27
CA VAL A 15 12.18 -8.38 -3.88
C VAL A 15 11.99 -9.62 -3.00
N GLU A 16 10.92 -10.38 -3.19
CA GLU A 16 10.67 -11.60 -2.44
C GLU A 16 11.71 -12.70 -2.75
N VAL A 17 12.17 -12.82 -4.00
CA VAL A 17 13.31 -13.69 -4.36
C VAL A 17 14.56 -13.32 -3.58
N SER A 18 14.84 -12.03 -3.50
CA SER A 18 16.04 -11.50 -2.84
C SER A 18 16.04 -11.77 -1.33
N THR A 19 14.87 -11.78 -0.70
CA THR A 19 14.72 -11.95 0.76
C THR A 19 14.63 -13.40 1.20
N THR A 20 13.95 -14.27 0.41
CA THR A 20 13.71 -15.67 0.78
C THR A 20 14.73 -16.64 0.23
N GLY A 21 15.54 -16.24 -0.76
CA GLY A 21 16.51 -17.11 -1.45
C GLY A 21 15.86 -18.27 -2.23
N SER A 22 14.53 -18.38 -2.23
CA SER A 22 13.76 -19.42 -2.91
C SER A 22 13.29 -18.93 -4.27
N VAL A 23 13.76 -19.55 -5.32
CA VAL A 23 13.40 -19.23 -6.72
C VAL A 23 12.05 -19.84 -7.13
N ILE A 24 11.58 -20.86 -6.43
CA ILE A 24 10.40 -21.64 -6.82
C ILE A 24 9.10 -20.87 -6.61
N ALA A 25 8.93 -20.22 -5.46
CA ALA A 25 7.69 -19.47 -5.14
C ALA A 25 7.45 -18.30 -6.10
N PRO A 26 8.44 -17.43 -6.39
CA PRO A 26 8.31 -16.39 -7.40
C PRO A 26 8.12 -16.89 -8.82
N ALA A 27 8.77 -18.02 -9.19
CA ALA A 27 8.59 -18.63 -10.50
C ALA A 27 7.14 -19.12 -10.72
N ILE A 28 6.53 -19.75 -9.72
CA ILE A 28 5.11 -20.15 -9.75
C ILE A 28 4.21 -18.92 -9.82
N GLY A 29 4.51 -17.87 -9.04
CA GLY A 29 3.77 -16.61 -9.05
C GLY A 29 3.80 -15.91 -10.41
N MET A 30 4.99 -15.82 -11.04
CA MET A 30 5.15 -15.25 -12.39
C MET A 30 4.45 -16.08 -13.46
N LEU A 31 4.50 -17.40 -13.35
CA LEU A 31 3.82 -18.31 -14.29
C LEU A 31 2.30 -18.20 -14.15
N GLY A 32 1.77 -18.16 -12.93
CA GLY A 32 0.35 -17.92 -12.65
C GLY A 32 -0.12 -16.57 -13.20
N PHE A 33 0.68 -15.52 -13.02
CA PHE A 33 0.39 -14.20 -13.56
C PHE A 33 0.41 -14.18 -15.10
N ALA A 34 1.38 -14.83 -15.73
CA ALA A 34 1.47 -14.95 -17.19
C ALA A 34 0.25 -15.69 -17.77
N ILE A 35 -0.18 -16.77 -17.14
CA ILE A 35 -1.37 -17.54 -17.54
C ILE A 35 -2.64 -16.68 -17.37
N ALA A 36 -2.77 -15.98 -16.23
CA ALA A 36 -3.92 -15.11 -15.97
C ALA A 36 -4.05 -13.97 -16.99
N LEU A 37 -2.93 -13.41 -17.46
CA LEU A 37 -2.92 -12.42 -18.53
C LEU A 37 -3.19 -13.04 -19.91
N ALA A 38 -2.58 -14.19 -20.21
CA ALA A 38 -2.73 -14.83 -21.51
C ALA A 38 -4.17 -15.34 -21.75
N LEU A 39 -4.87 -15.78 -20.70
CA LEU A 39 -6.19 -16.40 -20.79
C LEU A 39 -7.26 -15.48 -21.44
N PRO A 40 -7.48 -14.22 -21.01
CA PRO A 40 -8.42 -13.34 -21.69
C PRO A 40 -8.02 -13.01 -23.12
N PHE A 41 -6.72 -12.84 -23.40
CA PHE A 41 -6.25 -12.55 -24.77
C PHE A 41 -6.45 -13.74 -25.71
N THR A 42 -6.21 -14.97 -25.25
CA THR A 42 -6.48 -16.19 -26.05
C THR A 42 -7.98 -16.39 -26.28
N LEU A 43 -8.82 -16.12 -25.27
CA LEU A 43 -10.26 -16.17 -25.41
C LEU A 43 -10.78 -15.16 -26.47
N PHE A 44 -10.28 -13.92 -26.44
CA PHE A 44 -10.64 -12.90 -27.43
C PHE A 44 -10.10 -13.23 -28.82
N ALA A 45 -8.94 -13.88 -28.92
CA ALA A 45 -8.39 -14.33 -30.19
C ALA A 45 -9.21 -15.49 -30.79
N MET A 46 -9.73 -16.40 -29.96
CA MET A 46 -10.56 -17.51 -30.38
C MET A 46 -11.99 -17.08 -30.78
N PHE A 47 -12.53 -16.04 -30.12
CA PHE A 47 -13.88 -15.56 -30.35
C PHE A 47 -13.90 -14.07 -30.75
N PRO A 48 -13.44 -13.70 -31.95
CA PRO A 48 -13.39 -12.29 -32.38
C PRO A 48 -14.78 -11.64 -32.51
N SER A 49 -15.87 -12.44 -32.57
CA SER A 49 -17.24 -11.95 -32.55
C SER A 49 -17.62 -11.29 -31.21
N TRP A 50 -17.05 -11.70 -30.11
CA TRP A 50 -17.27 -11.06 -28.79
C TRP A 50 -16.69 -9.64 -28.74
N LEU A 51 -15.53 -9.42 -29.39
CA LEU A 51 -14.95 -8.08 -29.54
C LEU A 51 -15.83 -7.12 -30.34
N LYS A 52 -16.55 -7.63 -31.35
CA LYS A 52 -17.48 -6.83 -32.16
C LYS A 52 -18.80 -6.53 -31.45
N SER A 53 -19.17 -7.36 -30.46
CA SER A 53 -20.38 -7.21 -29.64
C SER A 53 -20.14 -6.26 -28.46
N MET A 54 -18.89 -5.98 -28.07
CA MET A 54 -18.62 -4.95 -27.08
C MET A 54 -18.99 -3.57 -27.64
N PRO A 55 -19.88 -2.81 -26.97
CA PRO A 55 -20.15 -1.42 -27.37
C PRO A 55 -18.81 -0.70 -27.45
N LYS A 56 -18.68 0.20 -28.42
CA LYS A 56 -17.49 1.06 -28.59
C LYS A 56 -17.28 1.86 -27.30
N SER A 57 -16.67 1.23 -26.32
CA SER A 57 -16.53 1.73 -24.96
C SER A 57 -15.23 2.54 -24.84
N GLY A 58 -15.15 3.67 -25.52
CA GLY A 58 -14.05 4.61 -25.34
C GLY A 58 -13.93 5.07 -23.88
N GLY A 59 -15.04 5.47 -23.25
CA GLY A 59 -15.04 6.05 -21.92
C GLY A 59 -14.67 5.08 -20.81
N TRP A 60 -15.19 3.84 -20.79
CA TRP A 60 -14.91 2.87 -19.72
C TRP A 60 -13.43 2.44 -19.67
N MET A 61 -12.83 2.23 -20.85
CA MET A 61 -11.42 1.88 -20.95
C MET A 61 -10.53 3.02 -20.43
N ASN A 62 -10.90 4.27 -20.66
CA ASN A 62 -10.17 5.42 -20.16
C ASN A 62 -10.25 5.52 -18.62
N VAL A 63 -11.43 5.28 -18.05
CA VAL A 63 -11.63 5.24 -16.60
C VAL A 63 -10.70 4.20 -15.95
N ILE A 64 -10.61 2.98 -16.50
CA ILE A 64 -9.71 1.95 -15.98
C ILE A 64 -8.26 2.40 -16.04
N LYS A 65 -7.81 3.00 -17.16
CA LYS A 65 -6.44 3.51 -17.27
C LYS A 65 -6.11 4.56 -16.21
N VAL A 66 -7.03 5.47 -15.96
CA VAL A 66 -6.84 6.52 -14.95
C VAL A 66 -6.83 5.93 -13.54
N VAL A 67 -7.74 5.02 -13.21
CA VAL A 67 -7.76 4.32 -11.91
C VAL A 67 -6.45 3.58 -11.66
N LEU A 68 -5.96 2.83 -12.65
CA LEU A 68 -4.68 2.13 -12.56
C LEU A 68 -3.52 3.10 -12.39
N GLY A 69 -3.54 4.25 -13.07
CA GLY A 69 -2.54 5.30 -12.90
C GLY A 69 -2.49 5.87 -11.48
N PHE A 70 -3.64 6.12 -10.86
CA PHE A 70 -3.70 6.55 -9.45
C PHE A 70 -3.19 5.47 -8.49
N LEU A 71 -3.52 4.20 -8.72
CA LEU A 71 -3.01 3.09 -7.92
C LEU A 71 -1.49 2.94 -8.08
N GLU A 72 -0.97 3.05 -9.30
CA GLU A 72 0.46 2.99 -9.58
C GLU A 72 1.21 4.14 -8.88
N LEU A 73 0.64 5.34 -8.87
CA LEU A 73 1.18 6.48 -8.13
C LEU A 73 1.23 6.22 -6.62
N ALA A 74 0.16 5.64 -6.05
CA ALA A 74 0.11 5.29 -4.63
C ALA A 74 1.18 4.24 -4.27
N PHE A 75 1.39 3.23 -5.10
CA PHE A 75 2.46 2.24 -4.91
C PHE A 75 3.86 2.83 -5.11
N ALA A 76 4.05 3.73 -6.07
CA ALA A 76 5.31 4.41 -6.28
C ALA A 76 5.73 5.21 -5.02
N LEU A 77 4.78 5.91 -4.38
CA LEU A 77 5.02 6.59 -3.11
C LEU A 77 5.40 5.60 -2.00
N LYS A 78 4.80 4.40 -1.96
CA LYS A 78 5.17 3.36 -1.00
C LYS A 78 6.64 2.94 -1.17
N PHE A 79 7.08 2.66 -2.40
CA PHE A 79 8.47 2.29 -2.66
C PHE A 79 9.43 3.43 -2.36
N LEU A 80 9.04 4.67 -2.68
CA LEU A 80 9.82 5.85 -2.36
C LEU A 80 9.96 6.04 -0.84
N SER A 81 8.90 5.82 -0.07
CA SER A 81 8.93 5.86 1.40
C SER A 81 9.86 4.80 1.99
N VAL A 82 9.89 3.58 1.43
CA VAL A 82 10.83 2.54 1.87
C VAL A 82 12.28 2.94 1.57
N ALA A 83 12.53 3.54 0.40
CA ALA A 83 13.85 4.06 0.04
C ALA A 83 14.27 5.22 0.96
N ASP A 84 13.36 6.15 1.23
CA ASP A 84 13.57 7.28 2.13
C ASP A 84 13.99 6.82 3.54
N LEU A 85 13.29 5.83 4.09
CA LEU A 85 13.64 5.22 5.38
C LEU A 85 14.99 4.49 5.34
N ALA A 86 15.31 3.81 4.23
CA ALA A 86 16.58 3.09 4.09
C ALA A 86 17.79 4.02 3.98
N TYR A 87 17.63 5.15 3.33
CA TYR A 87 18.68 6.17 3.17
C TYR A 87 18.68 7.23 4.27
N GLY A 88 17.63 7.27 5.11
CA GLY A 88 17.54 8.22 6.23
C GLY A 88 17.34 9.67 5.79
N TRP A 89 16.63 9.90 4.67
CA TRP A 89 16.39 11.28 4.18
C TRP A 89 15.36 12.02 5.05
N GLY A 90 14.37 11.30 5.63
CA GLY A 90 13.34 11.88 6.49
C GLY A 90 12.40 12.86 5.76
N ILE A 91 12.11 12.61 4.49
CA ILE A 91 11.23 13.45 3.66
C ILE A 91 9.80 12.91 3.68
N LEU A 92 9.66 11.58 3.66
CA LEU A 92 8.38 10.86 3.61
C LEU A 92 8.06 10.21 4.96
N ASP A 93 7.99 11.03 6.01
CA ASP A 93 7.50 10.61 7.30
C ASP A 93 6.05 10.14 7.22
N ARG A 94 5.59 9.46 8.26
CA ARG A 94 4.28 8.81 8.27
C ARG A 94 3.13 9.77 7.93
N GLU A 95 3.13 10.97 8.50
CA GLU A 95 2.09 11.98 8.22
C GLU A 95 2.14 12.48 6.79
N THR A 96 3.33 12.77 6.24
CA THR A 96 3.50 13.22 4.86
C THR A 96 3.04 12.15 3.87
N PHE A 97 3.42 10.91 4.13
CA PHE A 97 2.98 9.76 3.32
C PHE A 97 1.45 9.60 3.35
N LEU A 98 0.83 9.63 4.54
CA LEU A 98 -0.62 9.50 4.69
C LEU A 98 -1.36 10.68 4.07
N ALA A 99 -0.86 11.92 4.22
CA ALA A 99 -1.46 13.09 3.60
C ALA A 99 -1.49 12.95 2.07
N LEU A 100 -0.40 12.51 1.45
CA LEU A 100 -0.33 12.29 0.01
C LEU A 100 -1.28 11.17 -0.44
N TRP A 101 -1.36 10.08 0.32
CA TRP A 101 -2.29 8.98 0.01
C TRP A 101 -3.74 9.42 0.12
N ILE A 102 -4.11 10.18 1.16
CA ILE A 102 -5.46 10.75 1.32
C ILE A 102 -5.82 11.60 0.09
N VAL A 103 -4.91 12.47 -0.36
CA VAL A 103 -5.12 13.32 -1.53
C VAL A 103 -5.30 12.47 -2.80
N ILE A 104 -4.45 11.46 -3.02
CA ILE A 104 -4.53 10.56 -4.19
C ILE A 104 -5.89 9.85 -4.23
N PHE A 105 -6.33 9.23 -3.13
CA PHE A 105 -7.58 8.50 -3.09
C PHE A 105 -8.81 9.42 -3.10
N ALA A 106 -8.72 10.62 -2.55
CA ALA A 106 -9.76 11.64 -2.66
C ALA A 106 -9.91 12.13 -4.11
N LEU A 107 -8.81 12.45 -4.79
CA LEU A 107 -8.83 12.85 -6.19
C LEU A 107 -9.37 11.72 -7.10
N LEU A 108 -8.98 10.47 -6.84
CA LEU A 108 -9.53 9.30 -7.53
C LEU A 108 -11.04 9.22 -7.32
N GLY A 109 -11.53 9.41 -6.10
CA GLY A 109 -12.96 9.42 -5.79
C GLY A 109 -13.69 10.54 -6.53
N PHE A 110 -13.17 11.76 -6.57
CA PHE A 110 -13.74 12.87 -7.32
C PHE A 110 -13.72 12.66 -8.83
N TYR A 111 -12.66 12.03 -9.35
CA TYR A 111 -12.60 11.64 -10.75
C TYR A 111 -13.70 10.62 -11.10
N LEU A 112 -13.86 9.59 -10.28
CA LEU A 112 -14.89 8.56 -10.47
C LEU A 112 -16.32 9.13 -10.37
N LEU A 113 -16.54 10.17 -9.57
CA LEU A 113 -17.81 10.92 -9.51
C LEU A 113 -18.02 11.85 -10.73
N GLY A 114 -17.05 11.93 -11.65
CA GLY A 114 -17.15 12.80 -12.83
C GLY A 114 -16.96 14.29 -12.54
N LYS A 115 -16.43 14.65 -11.37
CA LYS A 115 -16.14 16.06 -11.01
C LYS A 115 -14.82 16.55 -11.61
N ILE A 116 -13.90 15.64 -11.86
CA ILE A 116 -12.61 15.91 -12.52
C ILE A 116 -12.65 15.21 -13.87
N LYS A 117 -12.30 15.91 -14.95
CA LYS A 117 -12.23 15.37 -16.30
C LYS A 117 -10.81 15.51 -16.81
N PHE A 118 -10.30 14.44 -17.44
CA PHE A 118 -9.04 14.46 -18.15
C PHE A 118 -9.25 14.57 -19.68
N PRO A 119 -8.25 15.06 -20.43
CA PRO A 119 -8.30 15.06 -21.88
C PRO A 119 -8.50 13.62 -22.36
N HIS A 120 -9.50 13.26 -23.09
CA HIS A 120 -9.96 11.95 -23.55
C HIS A 120 -11.11 11.34 -22.71
N ASP A 121 -11.66 12.04 -21.74
CA ASP A 121 -12.92 11.66 -21.12
C ASP A 121 -14.09 12.16 -22.00
N ASP A 122 -15.10 11.32 -22.21
CA ASP A 122 -16.30 11.69 -22.96
C ASP A 122 -17.14 12.70 -22.15
N ASP A 123 -17.60 13.77 -22.80
CA ASP A 123 -18.36 14.84 -22.14
C ASP A 123 -19.75 14.40 -21.63
N ASP A 124 -20.33 13.36 -22.23
CA ASP A 124 -21.65 12.82 -21.91
C ASP A 124 -21.64 11.59 -20.98
N ASP A 125 -20.51 11.30 -20.32
CA ASP A 125 -20.36 10.08 -19.54
C ASP A 125 -21.19 10.17 -18.25
N LYS A 126 -22.38 9.60 -18.28
CA LYS A 126 -23.23 9.42 -17.11
C LYS A 126 -22.53 8.46 -16.13
N VAL A 127 -22.41 8.88 -14.88
CA VAL A 127 -21.80 8.06 -13.84
C VAL A 127 -22.64 6.80 -13.65
N GLY A 128 -22.12 5.66 -14.14
CA GLY A 128 -22.74 4.37 -13.93
C GLY A 128 -22.71 3.94 -12.46
N VAL A 129 -23.62 3.05 -12.07
CA VAL A 129 -23.76 2.56 -10.69
C VAL A 129 -22.45 1.97 -10.18
N ALA A 130 -21.76 1.17 -10.99
CA ALA A 130 -20.47 0.56 -10.61
C ALA A 130 -19.38 1.64 -10.34
N ARG A 131 -19.31 2.66 -11.19
CA ARG A 131 -18.37 3.78 -11.04
C ARG A 131 -18.66 4.58 -9.78
N PHE A 132 -19.95 4.77 -9.43
CA PHE A 132 -20.37 5.41 -8.19
C PHE A 132 -19.93 4.63 -6.94
N PHE A 133 -20.12 3.30 -6.92
CA PHE A 133 -19.67 2.47 -5.79
C PHE A 133 -18.14 2.46 -5.65
N MET A 134 -17.40 2.44 -6.74
CA MET A 134 -15.94 2.56 -6.68
C MET A 134 -15.49 3.92 -6.12
N ALA A 135 -16.19 5.01 -6.48
CA ALA A 135 -15.96 6.33 -5.92
C ALA A 135 -16.21 6.35 -4.41
N LEU A 136 -17.31 5.75 -3.98
CA LEU A 136 -17.67 5.65 -2.56
C LEU A 136 -16.59 4.90 -1.77
N ILE A 137 -16.11 3.77 -2.28
CA ILE A 137 -15.04 2.99 -1.65
C ILE A 137 -13.75 3.82 -1.55
N SER A 138 -13.36 4.52 -2.62
CA SER A 138 -12.16 5.36 -2.65
C SER A 138 -12.23 6.50 -1.65
N LEU A 139 -13.37 7.20 -1.58
CA LEU A 139 -13.58 8.28 -0.61
C LEU A 139 -13.66 7.77 0.83
N ALA A 140 -14.35 6.65 1.07
CA ALA A 140 -14.39 6.02 2.39
C ALA A 140 -12.99 5.62 2.86
N PHE A 141 -12.16 5.09 1.96
CA PHE A 141 -10.77 4.76 2.25
C PHE A 141 -9.93 6.01 2.58
N ALA A 142 -10.10 7.10 1.83
CA ALA A 142 -9.45 8.37 2.13
C ALA A 142 -9.84 8.89 3.52
N VAL A 143 -11.14 8.89 3.86
CA VAL A 143 -11.63 9.31 5.20
C VAL A 143 -11.13 8.39 6.30
N TYR A 144 -11.04 7.07 6.06
CA TYR A 144 -10.49 6.12 7.02
C TYR A 144 -9.03 6.41 7.38
N MET A 145 -8.24 6.96 6.45
CA MET A 145 -6.83 7.30 6.70
C MET A 145 -6.65 8.61 7.48
N VAL A 146 -7.65 9.49 7.52
CA VAL A 146 -7.56 10.81 8.18
C VAL A 146 -7.12 10.72 9.66
N PRO A 147 -7.67 9.85 10.51
CA PRO A 147 -7.21 9.70 11.89
C PRO A 147 -5.73 9.31 12.02
N GLY A 148 -5.17 8.66 11.00
CA GLY A 148 -3.75 8.28 10.97
C GLY A 148 -2.79 9.47 10.98
N LEU A 149 -3.22 10.66 10.54
CA LEU A 149 -2.44 11.89 10.61
C LEU A 149 -2.16 12.32 12.06
N TRP A 150 -2.97 11.88 13.01
CA TRP A 150 -2.79 12.15 14.46
C TRP A 150 -2.29 10.94 15.23
N GLY A 151 -1.70 9.93 14.56
CA GLY A 151 -1.10 8.77 15.20
C GLY A 151 -2.05 7.59 15.47
N ALA A 152 -3.28 7.58 14.91
CA ALA A 152 -4.15 6.44 15.08
C ALA A 152 -3.56 5.18 14.41
N PRO A 153 -3.61 3.99 15.09
CA PRO A 153 -3.16 2.74 14.51
C PRO A 153 -4.13 2.29 13.42
N LEU A 154 -3.78 2.55 12.17
CA LEU A 154 -4.58 2.20 10.99
C LEU A 154 -4.37 0.73 10.64
N LYS A 155 -5.11 -0.20 11.28
CA LYS A 155 -4.94 -1.65 11.12
C LYS A 155 -5.02 -2.13 9.65
N ALA A 156 -5.92 -1.56 8.86
CA ALA A 156 -6.09 -1.94 7.45
C ALA A 156 -4.96 -1.47 6.54
N VAL A 157 -4.27 -0.37 6.89
CA VAL A 157 -3.23 0.26 6.07
C VAL A 157 -1.83 0.10 6.68
N SER A 158 -1.74 -0.51 7.87
CA SER A 158 -0.48 -0.69 8.60
C SER A 158 0.64 -1.35 7.78
N ALA A 159 0.27 -2.25 6.85
CA ALA A 159 1.22 -2.91 5.96
C ALA A 159 1.87 -1.97 4.93
N PHE A 160 1.21 -0.87 4.60
CA PHE A 160 1.65 0.07 3.56
C PHE A 160 2.22 1.36 4.15
N ALA A 161 1.69 1.81 5.28
CA ALA A 161 2.16 3.02 5.94
C ALA A 161 3.57 2.85 6.53
N PRO A 162 4.38 3.94 6.59
CA PRO A 162 5.65 3.95 7.32
C PRO A 162 5.47 3.60 8.80
N PRO A 163 6.57 3.24 9.50
CA PRO A 163 6.54 2.97 10.94
C PRO A 163 5.98 4.13 11.76
N MET A 164 5.38 3.83 12.89
CA MET A 164 4.79 4.86 13.75
C MET A 164 5.84 5.77 14.40
N ASN A 165 7.05 5.26 14.61
CA ASN A 165 8.19 6.03 15.17
C ASN A 165 8.71 7.15 14.25
N THR A 166 8.28 7.22 12.99
CA THR A 166 8.61 8.33 12.07
C THR A 166 7.61 9.48 12.14
N GLN A 167 6.63 9.42 13.04
CA GLN A 167 5.59 10.43 13.17
C GLN A 167 6.00 11.46 14.22
N ASP A 168 6.01 12.75 13.83
CA ASP A 168 6.41 13.86 14.71
C ASP A 168 5.34 14.19 15.75
N PHE A 169 4.06 14.01 15.38
CA PHE A 169 2.94 14.37 16.25
C PHE A 169 2.01 13.19 16.48
N ASN A 170 1.95 12.71 17.72
CA ASN A 170 1.14 11.57 18.11
C ASN A 170 0.24 11.93 19.31
N LEU A 171 -1.08 11.80 19.13
CA LEU A 171 -2.08 11.94 20.19
C LEU A 171 -2.35 10.63 20.96
N TYR A 172 -1.88 9.49 20.42
CA TYR A 172 -2.10 8.18 20.99
C TYR A 172 -0.84 7.72 21.72
N THR A 173 -0.89 7.67 23.05
CA THR A 173 0.24 7.37 23.96
C THR A 173 0.56 5.88 24.12
N ASN A 174 -0.15 4.98 23.42
CA ASN A 174 0.01 3.53 23.59
C ASN A 174 1.03 2.92 22.61
N GLU A 175 2.04 3.67 22.22
CA GLU A 175 3.11 3.14 21.38
C GLU A 175 4.17 2.45 22.23
N VAL A 176 4.62 1.30 21.76
CA VAL A 176 5.79 0.62 22.29
C VAL A 176 6.98 1.04 21.44
N HIS A 177 7.86 1.82 22.03
CA HIS A 177 9.13 2.19 21.41
C HIS A 177 10.24 1.27 21.92
N ALA A 178 11.16 0.89 21.03
CA ALA A 178 12.37 0.22 21.44
C ALA A 178 13.14 1.14 22.41
N GLN A 179 13.49 0.65 23.57
CA GLN A 179 14.24 1.42 24.56
C GLN A 179 15.71 1.60 24.14
N PHE A 180 16.22 0.66 23.35
CA PHE A 180 17.58 0.65 22.81
C PHE A 180 17.55 0.18 21.36
N ASP A 181 18.25 0.87 20.48
CA ASP A 181 18.44 0.48 19.08
C ASP A 181 19.74 -0.33 18.90
N ASP A 182 20.61 -0.34 19.89
CA ASP A 182 21.85 -1.10 19.91
C ASP A 182 21.74 -2.30 20.85
N TYR A 183 22.12 -3.47 20.34
CA TYR A 183 22.06 -4.74 21.07
C TYR A 183 22.95 -4.75 22.31
N ASP A 184 24.19 -4.27 22.19
CA ASP A 184 25.16 -4.32 23.28
C ASP A 184 24.75 -3.41 24.44
N ALA A 185 24.28 -2.20 24.13
CA ALA A 185 23.76 -1.26 25.11
C ALA A 185 22.50 -1.79 25.82
N GLY A 186 21.59 -2.41 25.09
CA GLY A 186 20.40 -3.04 25.65
C GLY A 186 20.72 -4.21 26.58
N MET A 187 21.66 -5.06 26.20
CA MET A 187 22.10 -6.21 26.99
C MET A 187 22.85 -5.80 28.25
N GLU A 188 23.66 -4.76 28.18
CA GLU A 188 24.35 -4.20 29.35
C GLU A 188 23.36 -3.63 30.37
N TYR A 189 22.37 -2.88 29.89
CA TYR A 189 21.28 -2.37 30.72
C TYR A 189 20.48 -3.51 31.39
N ALA A 190 20.14 -4.55 30.66
CA ALA A 190 19.43 -5.70 31.18
C ALA A 190 20.21 -6.45 32.26
N LYS A 191 21.51 -6.67 32.05
CA LYS A 191 22.41 -7.28 33.06
C LYS A 191 22.47 -6.44 34.35
N ARG A 192 22.50 -5.11 34.21
CA ARG A 192 22.55 -4.21 35.35
C ARG A 192 21.24 -4.14 36.13
N THR A 193 20.10 -4.21 35.43
CA THR A 193 18.77 -4.06 36.03
C THR A 193 18.09 -5.39 36.37
N GLY A 194 18.60 -6.52 35.88
CA GLY A 194 18.02 -7.85 36.05
C GLY A 194 16.67 -8.05 35.31
N LYS A 195 16.34 -7.17 34.36
CA LYS A 195 15.09 -7.24 33.59
C LYS A 195 15.23 -8.16 32.37
N PRO A 196 14.15 -8.86 31.98
CA PRO A 196 14.14 -9.62 30.74
C PRO A 196 14.25 -8.68 29.53
N VAL A 197 14.83 -9.18 28.43
CA VAL A 197 15.00 -8.44 27.17
C VAL A 197 14.11 -9.06 26.10
N MET A 198 13.37 -8.23 25.41
CA MET A 198 12.69 -8.59 24.18
C MET A 198 13.49 -8.03 23.00
N LEU A 199 13.91 -8.94 22.11
CA LEU A 199 14.61 -8.56 20.87
C LEU A 199 13.60 -8.51 19.74
N ASP A 200 13.49 -7.36 19.08
CA ASP A 200 12.68 -7.18 17.88
C ASP A 200 13.57 -7.16 16.63
N PHE A 201 13.34 -8.13 15.74
CA PHE A 201 13.99 -8.20 14.44
C PHE A 201 13.06 -7.64 13.38
N THR A 202 13.26 -6.38 13.04
CA THR A 202 12.41 -5.65 12.11
C THR A 202 13.19 -5.13 10.89
N GLY A 203 12.48 -4.62 9.89
CA GLY A 203 13.06 -4.00 8.71
C GLY A 203 12.12 -2.96 8.10
N TYR A 204 12.66 -2.00 7.37
CA TYR A 204 11.91 -0.87 6.81
C TYR A 204 10.75 -1.30 5.89
N GLY A 205 10.93 -2.37 5.12
CA GLY A 205 9.91 -2.95 4.23
C GLY A 205 9.11 -4.11 4.82
N CYS A 206 9.30 -4.45 6.11
CA CYS A 206 8.68 -5.62 6.74
C CYS A 206 7.18 -5.41 7.00
N VAL A 207 6.34 -5.92 6.11
CA VAL A 207 4.87 -5.83 6.20
C VAL A 207 4.32 -6.48 7.48
N ASN A 208 4.85 -7.65 7.86
CA ASN A 208 4.39 -8.38 9.04
C ASN A 208 4.81 -7.68 10.33
N CYS A 209 5.99 -7.04 10.36
CA CYS A 209 6.45 -6.26 11.49
C CYS A 209 5.49 -5.07 11.73
N ARG A 210 5.15 -4.33 10.66
CA ARG A 210 4.18 -3.22 10.75
C ARG A 210 2.81 -3.65 11.24
N LYS A 211 2.34 -4.84 10.80
CA LYS A 211 1.07 -5.41 11.29
C LYS A 211 1.14 -5.76 12.78
N MET A 212 2.25 -6.35 13.23
CA MET A 212 2.46 -6.73 14.63
C MET A 212 2.46 -5.47 15.51
N GLU A 213 3.23 -4.46 15.15
CA GLU A 213 3.31 -3.18 15.87
C GLU A 213 1.95 -2.50 15.99
N ALA A 214 1.20 -2.39 14.87
CA ALA A 214 -0.06 -1.68 14.85
C ALA A 214 -1.24 -2.46 15.44
N ALA A 215 -1.23 -3.79 15.44
CA ALA A 215 -2.38 -4.60 15.83
C ALA A 215 -2.19 -5.33 17.17
N VAL A 216 -0.96 -5.73 17.49
CA VAL A 216 -0.68 -6.54 18.68
C VAL A 216 -0.05 -5.71 19.79
N TRP A 217 0.99 -4.92 19.50
CA TRP A 217 1.68 -4.16 20.54
C TRP A 217 0.85 -3.00 21.10
N THR A 218 -0.07 -2.46 20.30
CA THR A 218 -1.03 -1.45 20.75
C THR A 218 -2.20 -2.01 21.57
N ASP A 219 -2.35 -3.36 21.65
CA ASP A 219 -3.36 -3.96 22.51
C ASP A 219 -3.05 -3.67 23.99
N PRO A 220 -4.01 -3.15 24.80
CA PRO A 220 -3.76 -2.75 26.19
C PRO A 220 -3.21 -3.87 27.07
N LYS A 221 -3.52 -5.13 26.77
CA LYS A 221 -3.04 -6.28 27.53
C LYS A 221 -1.57 -6.57 27.20
N VAL A 222 -1.19 -6.45 25.94
CA VAL A 222 0.18 -6.67 25.47
C VAL A 222 1.07 -5.50 25.89
N ASN A 223 0.62 -4.28 25.64
CA ASN A 223 1.34 -3.05 25.97
C ASN A 223 1.71 -2.97 27.47
N LYS A 224 0.83 -3.49 28.34
CA LYS A 224 1.10 -3.53 29.80
C LYS A 224 2.18 -4.54 30.20
N LEU A 225 2.46 -5.53 29.35
CA LEU A 225 3.47 -6.57 29.60
C LEU A 225 4.86 -6.19 29.04
N MET A 226 4.88 -5.25 28.10
CA MET A 226 6.09 -4.70 27.50
C MET A 226 6.58 -3.47 28.26
#